data_a5d9b67e90ddee47abd0af68e3a108d4
#
_entry.id   a5d9b67e90ddee47abd0af68e3a108d4
#
_cell.length_a   1.000
_cell.length_b   1.000
_cell.length_c   1.000
_cell.angle_alpha   90.00
_cell.angle_beta   90.00
_cell.angle_gamma   90.00
#
_symmetry.space_group_name_H-M   'P 1'
#
loop_
_entity.id
_entity.type
_entity.pdbx_description
1 polymer ?
#
loop_
_entity_poly.entity_id
_entity_poly.type
_entity_poly.pdbx_seq_one_letter_code
_entity_poly.pdbx_strand_id
1 'polypeptide(L)'
;TLEETVVREIREEVSIEVRNVAYVASQPWPFPHSLMIGFRATWRSGDIRPDGREIVEAGWYGPDSHPDIPPHGSISRRLIDAAFADIRGRTGRNI
;
A
#
# COMPACT_ATOMS: atom_id res chain seq x y z
N THR A 1 6.18 -13.57 -10.88
CA THR A 1 5.23 -13.74 -9.78
C THR A 1 4.43 -12.45 -9.54
N LEU A 2 3.37 -12.56 -8.78
CA LEU A 2 2.59 -11.38 -8.39
C LEU A 2 3.44 -10.43 -7.54
N GLU A 3 4.29 -10.95 -6.68
CA GLU A 3 5.17 -10.17 -5.84
C GLU A 3 6.18 -9.36 -6.69
N GLU A 4 6.73 -9.96 -7.71
CA GLU A 4 7.62 -9.27 -8.66
C GLU A 4 6.87 -8.17 -9.41
N THR A 5 5.63 -8.41 -9.76
CA THR A 5 4.77 -7.41 -10.40
C THR A 5 4.54 -6.21 -9.47
N VAL A 6 4.29 -6.44 -8.19
CA VAL A 6 4.12 -5.36 -7.20
C VAL A 6 5.38 -4.49 -7.15
N VAL A 7 6.56 -5.09 -7.07
CA VAL A 7 7.84 -4.36 -7.05
C VAL A 7 7.99 -3.51 -8.30
N ARG A 8 7.73 -4.07 -9.46
CA ARG A 8 7.86 -3.37 -10.75
C ARG A 8 6.87 -2.22 -10.88
N GLU A 9 5.61 -2.47 -10.58
CA GLU A 9 4.56 -1.44 -10.70
C GLU A 9 4.82 -0.25 -9.77
N ILE A 10 5.22 -0.51 -8.53
CA ILE A 10 5.53 0.57 -7.58
C ILE A 10 6.73 1.39 -8.08
N ARG A 11 7.75 0.73 -8.62
CA ARG A 11 8.89 1.42 -9.20
C ARG A 11 8.46 2.31 -10.36
N GLU A 12 7.63 1.80 -11.25
CA GLU A 12 7.16 2.55 -12.42
C GLU A 12 6.26 3.72 -12.04
N GLU A 13 5.37 3.53 -11.07
CA GLU A 13 4.36 4.53 -10.72
C GLU A 13 4.86 5.62 -9.79
N VAL A 14 5.69 5.31 -8.82
CA VAL A 14 6.13 6.27 -7.79
C VAL A 14 7.64 6.28 -7.53
N SER A 15 8.42 5.53 -8.29
CA SER A 15 9.89 5.58 -8.30
C SER A 15 10.59 5.11 -7.04
N ILE A 16 9.94 4.31 -6.22
CA ILE A 16 10.57 3.73 -5.03
C ILE A 16 10.80 2.23 -5.21
N GLU A 17 11.77 1.71 -4.46
CA GLU A 17 12.00 0.28 -4.34
C GLU A 17 11.41 -0.23 -3.05
N VAL A 18 10.74 -1.39 -3.13
CA VAL A 18 10.17 -2.06 -1.97
C VAL A 18 10.73 -3.45 -1.82
N ARG A 19 10.61 -3.99 -0.61
CA ARG A 19 11.02 -5.35 -0.26
C ARG A 19 10.00 -6.01 0.65
N ASN A 20 10.20 -7.27 0.95
CA ASN A 20 9.31 -8.03 1.85
C ASN A 20 7.85 -7.94 1.42
N VAL A 21 7.61 -8.10 0.12
CA VAL A 21 6.26 -8.10 -0.43
C VAL A 21 5.53 -9.34 0.06
N ALA A 22 4.43 -9.16 0.74
CA ALA A 22 3.67 -10.25 1.34
C ALA A 22 2.18 -10.13 1.03
N TYR A 23 1.60 -11.22 0.58
CA TYR A 23 0.16 -11.31 0.39
C TYR A 23 -0.58 -11.15 1.71
N VAL A 24 -1.66 -10.40 1.70
CA VAL A 24 -2.51 -10.18 2.87
C VAL A 24 -3.89 -10.77 2.67
N ALA A 25 -4.57 -10.39 1.61
CA ALA A 25 -5.95 -10.79 1.39
C ALA A 25 -6.36 -10.60 -0.07
N SER A 26 -7.47 -11.21 -0.46
CA SER A 26 -8.09 -10.97 -1.74
C SER A 26 -9.59 -10.73 -1.55
N GLN A 27 -10.18 -10.00 -2.49
CA GLN A 27 -11.58 -9.65 -2.47
C GLN A 27 -12.14 -9.69 -3.88
N PRO A 28 -13.20 -10.47 -4.14
CA PRO A 28 -13.87 -10.42 -5.44
C PRO A 28 -14.64 -9.10 -5.58
N TRP A 29 -14.61 -8.54 -6.78
CA TRP A 29 -15.35 -7.33 -7.10
C TRP A 29 -16.26 -7.64 -8.29
N PRO A 30 -17.60 -7.64 -8.11
CA PRO A 30 -18.51 -8.13 -9.15
C PRO A 30 -18.70 -7.18 -10.35
N PHE A 31 -18.31 -5.91 -10.23
CA PHE A 31 -18.54 -4.92 -11.28
C PHE A 31 -17.29 -4.09 -11.57
N PRO A 32 -16.54 -4.33 -12.67
CA PRO A 32 -16.59 -5.52 -13.52
C PRO A 32 -16.14 -6.77 -12.76
N HIS A 33 -16.20 -7.91 -13.35
CA HIS A 33 -15.75 -9.15 -12.72
C HIS A 33 -14.24 -9.13 -12.52
N SER A 34 -13.82 -8.78 -11.34
CA SER A 34 -12.40 -8.63 -10.98
C SER A 34 -12.09 -9.29 -9.65
N LEU A 35 -10.86 -9.71 -9.49
CA LEU A 35 -10.31 -10.16 -8.22
C LEU A 35 -9.27 -9.14 -7.76
N MET A 36 -9.51 -8.53 -6.61
CA MET A 36 -8.54 -7.63 -5.98
C MET A 36 -7.64 -8.44 -5.05
N ILE A 37 -6.35 -8.28 -5.21
CA ILE A 37 -5.34 -8.97 -4.40
C ILE A 37 -4.50 -7.92 -3.70
N GLY A 38 -4.47 -8.00 -2.37
CA GLY A 38 -3.78 -7.02 -1.55
C GLY A 38 -2.46 -7.53 -1.02
N PHE A 39 -1.44 -6.69 -1.13
CA PHE A 39 -0.09 -6.96 -0.64
C PHE A 39 0.38 -5.85 0.29
N ARG A 40 1.26 -6.22 1.22
CA ARG A 40 2.05 -5.27 1.99
C ARG A 40 3.49 -5.36 1.53
N ALA A 41 4.21 -4.25 1.63
CA ALA A 41 5.62 -4.22 1.31
C ALA A 41 6.33 -3.20 2.20
N THR A 42 7.65 -3.34 2.31
CA THR A 42 8.49 -2.43 3.08
C THR A 42 9.30 -1.57 2.12
N TRP A 43 9.33 -0.26 2.35
CA TRP A 43 10.19 0.64 1.60
C TRP A 43 11.65 0.25 1.78
N ARG A 44 12.38 0.20 0.68
CA ARG A 44 13.80 -0.11 0.67
C ARG A 44 14.65 1.10 0.34
N SER A 45 14.29 1.83 -0.69
CA SER A 45 15.05 2.99 -1.15
C SER A 45 14.24 3.84 -2.12
N GLY A 46 14.73 5.04 -2.36
CA GLY A 46 14.18 5.96 -3.35
C GLY A 46 13.23 6.99 -2.76
N ASP A 47 13.09 8.09 -3.46
CA ASP A 47 12.14 9.15 -3.12
C ASP A 47 10.90 9.02 -3.98
N ILE A 48 9.74 9.30 -3.39
CA ILE A 48 8.47 9.23 -4.12
C ILE A 48 8.46 10.29 -5.23
N ARG A 49 8.23 9.82 -6.46
CA ARG A 49 8.01 10.65 -7.64
C ARG A 49 6.88 10.05 -8.45
N PRO A 50 5.67 10.64 -8.40
CA PRO A 50 4.56 10.16 -9.22
C PRO A 50 4.94 10.20 -10.71
N ASP A 51 4.46 9.20 -11.47
CA ASP A 51 4.75 9.12 -12.90
C ASP A 51 4.03 10.19 -13.73
N GLY A 52 3.02 10.84 -13.15
CA GLY A 52 2.25 11.88 -13.82
C GLY A 52 1.21 11.37 -14.80
N ARG A 53 1.09 10.06 -14.94
CA ARG A 53 0.14 9.41 -15.85
C ARG A 53 -0.98 8.71 -15.06
N GLU A 54 -0.66 7.56 -14.46
CA GLU A 54 -1.59 6.82 -13.61
C GLU A 54 -1.65 7.42 -12.21
N ILE A 55 -0.50 7.89 -11.71
CA ILE A 55 -0.37 8.49 -10.39
C ILE A 55 0.05 9.94 -10.56
N VAL A 56 -0.81 10.87 -10.16
CA VAL A 56 -0.52 12.31 -10.24
C VAL A 56 -0.11 12.90 -8.89
N GLU A 57 -0.42 12.19 -7.81
CA GLU A 57 -0.07 12.63 -6.46
C GLU A 57 0.23 11.41 -5.60
N ALA A 58 1.30 11.46 -4.82
CA ALA A 58 1.66 10.43 -3.87
C ALA A 58 2.50 11.02 -2.74
N GLY A 59 2.48 10.40 -1.57
CA GLY A 59 3.23 10.85 -0.42
C GLY A 59 3.32 9.77 0.64
N TRP A 60 4.05 10.08 1.71
CA TRP A 60 4.12 9.24 2.89
C TRP A 60 3.09 9.71 3.92
N TYR A 61 2.27 8.78 4.38
CA TYR A 61 1.19 9.08 5.32
C TYR A 61 1.25 8.14 6.51
N GLY A 62 0.90 8.65 7.68
CA GLY A 62 0.81 7.87 8.89
C GLY A 62 -0.60 7.85 9.46
N PRO A 63 -0.79 7.14 10.60
CA PRO A 63 -2.12 7.01 11.20
C PRO A 63 -2.73 8.34 11.66
N ASP A 64 -1.91 9.34 11.94
CA ASP A 64 -2.36 10.63 12.44
C ASP A 64 -2.31 11.75 11.38
N SER A 65 -1.87 11.43 10.18
CA SER A 65 -1.74 12.40 9.08
C SER A 65 -1.90 11.70 7.75
N HIS A 66 -3.09 11.70 7.23
CA HIS A 66 -3.42 11.04 5.96
C HIS A 66 -4.65 11.68 5.32
N PRO A 67 -4.80 11.57 3.99
CA PRO A 67 -6.03 11.97 3.31
C PRO A 67 -7.16 10.99 3.65
N ASP A 68 -8.33 11.26 3.08
CA ASP A 68 -9.47 10.35 3.23
C ASP A 68 -9.09 8.95 2.75
N ILE A 69 -9.48 7.96 3.51
CA ILE A 69 -9.18 6.56 3.23
C ILE A 69 -10.46 5.79 2.86
N PRO A 70 -10.33 4.65 2.17
CA PRO A 70 -11.49 3.85 1.77
C PRO A 70 -12.35 3.43 2.96
N PRO A 71 -13.65 3.18 2.72
CA PRO A 71 -14.56 2.78 3.79
C PRO A 71 -14.21 1.40 4.36
N HIS A 72 -14.69 1.14 5.56
CA HIS A 72 -14.60 -0.18 6.18
C HIS A 72 -15.27 -1.23 5.27
N GLY A 73 -14.72 -2.44 5.28
CA GLY A 73 -15.19 -3.53 4.44
C GLY A 73 -14.44 -3.67 3.13
N SER A 74 -13.70 -2.66 2.69
CA SER A 74 -12.84 -2.78 1.51
C SER A 74 -11.49 -3.41 1.86
N ILE A 75 -10.89 -4.13 0.91
CA ILE A 75 -9.56 -4.70 1.09
C ILE A 75 -8.52 -3.59 1.28
N SER A 76 -8.65 -2.47 0.58
CA SER A 76 -7.76 -1.32 0.72
C SER A 76 -7.77 -0.78 2.14
N ARG A 77 -8.94 -0.63 2.76
CA ARG A 77 -9.05 -0.20 4.14
C ARG A 77 -8.41 -1.20 5.11
N ARG A 78 -8.60 -2.49 4.86
CA ARG A 78 -7.99 -3.54 5.68
C ARG A 78 -6.46 -3.47 5.66
N LEU A 79 -5.87 -3.23 4.49
CA LEU A 79 -4.43 -3.07 4.34
C LEU A 79 -3.93 -1.83 5.09
N ILE A 80 -4.63 -0.72 4.96
CA ILE A 80 -4.28 0.53 5.63
C ILE A 80 -4.36 0.38 7.15
N ASP A 81 -5.44 -0.18 7.66
CA ASP A 81 -5.62 -0.39 9.10
C ASP A 81 -4.53 -1.28 9.69
N ALA A 82 -4.15 -2.34 8.98
CA ALA A 82 -3.08 -3.23 9.40
C ALA A 82 -1.72 -2.52 9.44
N ALA A 83 -1.43 -1.69 8.44
CA ALA A 83 -0.20 -0.91 8.40
C ALA A 83 -0.15 0.12 9.53
N PHE A 84 -1.23 0.81 9.78
CA PHE A 84 -1.30 1.81 10.86
C PHE A 84 -1.17 1.16 12.24
N ALA A 85 -1.81 0.02 12.45
CA ALA A 85 -1.68 -0.71 13.71
C ALA A 85 -0.23 -1.14 13.97
N ASP A 86 0.48 -1.59 12.93
CA ASP A 86 1.88 -1.97 13.01
C ASP A 86 2.76 -0.79 13.40
N ILE A 87 2.54 0.38 12.79
CA ILE A 87 3.26 1.60 13.10
C ILE A 87 3.02 2.03 14.55
N ARG A 88 1.77 2.03 15.00
CA ARG A 88 1.42 2.37 16.39
C ARG A 88 2.07 1.41 17.39
N GLY A 89 2.11 0.12 17.05
CA GLY A 89 2.77 -0.88 17.88
C GLY A 89 4.27 -0.64 18.03
N ARG A 90 4.95 -0.25 16.94
CA ARG A 90 6.38 0.10 16.98
C ARG A 90 6.63 1.33 17.82
N THR A 91 5.80 2.36 17.66
CA THR A 91 5.90 3.59 18.46
C THR A 91 5.72 3.27 19.93
N GLY A 92 4.73 2.46 20.29
CA GLY A 92 4.50 2.02 21.65
C GLY A 92 5.66 1.25 22.26
N ARG A 93 6.38 0.47 21.46
CA ARG A 93 7.56 -0.29 21.92
C ARG A 93 8.76 0.61 22.21
N ASN A 94 8.86 1.73 21.55
CA ASN A 94 9.99 2.63 21.61
C ASN A 94 9.82 3.73 22.68
N ILE A 95 8.68 3.76 23.27
CA ILE A 95 8.40 4.67 24.38
C ILE A 95 8.66 3.96 25.71
#